data_6aab1ceb629587b957aed77da402dbd2
#
_entry.id   6aab1ceb629587b957aed77da402dbd2
#
_cell.length_a   1.000
_cell.length_b   1.000
_cell.length_c   1.000
_cell.angle_alpha   90.00
_cell.angle_beta   90.00
_cell.angle_gamma   90.00
#
_symmetry.space_group_name_H-M   'P 1'
#
loop_
_entity.id
_entity.type
_entity.pdbx_description
1 polymer ?
#
loop_
_entity_poly.entity_id
_entity_poly.type
_entity_poly.pdbx_seq_one_letter_code
_entity_poly.pdbx_strand_id
1 'polypeptide(L)'
;LKNDLKQLIETFTQLKILVLGDFILDEFIFGEISRVSREAPVLILNYQSTETVAGGGANTVANVASLGAEVIPLGFLGDDPSADLLFAAWPKGMDKRYVFQDATFQTTRKARILAGSFHSFRQQVVRMDYQNPYHLQENHERKILESLTELVPQVDAVILS
;
A
#
# COMPACT_ATOMS: atom_id res chain seq x y z
N LEU A 1 -16.47 -27.13 12.96
CA LEU A 1 -15.40 -26.10 12.95
C LEU A 1 -15.08 -25.59 11.53
N LYS A 2 -14.79 -26.49 10.55
CA LYS A 2 -14.44 -26.09 9.18
C LYS A 2 -15.62 -25.47 8.42
N ASN A 3 -16.82 -25.97 8.62
CA ASN A 3 -18.04 -25.41 8.04
C ASN A 3 -18.41 -24.07 8.67
N ASP A 4 -18.19 -23.92 9.98
CA ASP A 4 -18.48 -22.68 10.72
C ASP A 4 -17.58 -21.54 10.27
N LEU A 5 -16.28 -21.81 9.99
CA LEU A 5 -15.33 -20.83 9.47
C LEU A 5 -15.69 -20.40 8.03
N LYS A 6 -16.14 -21.33 7.20
CA LYS A 6 -16.57 -21.01 5.84
C LYS A 6 -17.80 -20.11 5.85
N GLN A 7 -18.79 -20.45 6.67
CA GLN A 7 -19.98 -19.61 6.85
C GLN A 7 -19.63 -18.22 7.38
N LEU A 8 -18.69 -18.14 8.34
CA LEU A 8 -18.22 -16.85 8.88
C LEU A 8 -17.61 -15.97 7.77
N ILE A 9 -16.76 -16.53 6.90
CA ILE A 9 -16.18 -15.78 5.80
C ILE A 9 -17.27 -15.29 4.82
N GLU A 10 -18.28 -16.09 4.55
CA GLU A 10 -19.40 -15.70 3.69
C GLU A 10 -20.19 -14.50 4.25
N THR A 11 -20.18 -14.28 5.57
CA THR A 11 -20.83 -13.09 6.18
C THR A 11 -20.06 -11.78 5.96
N PHE A 12 -18.79 -11.85 5.59
CA PHE A 12 -17.98 -10.63 5.38
C PHE A 12 -18.52 -9.74 4.26
N THR A 13 -19.23 -10.31 3.30
CA THR A 13 -19.90 -9.55 2.22
C THR A 13 -20.99 -8.58 2.73
N GLN A 14 -21.42 -8.74 3.97
CA GLN A 14 -22.42 -7.88 4.61
C GLN A 14 -21.79 -6.79 5.49
N LEU A 15 -20.47 -6.87 5.69
CA LEU A 15 -19.75 -5.94 6.57
C LEU A 15 -19.27 -4.72 5.81
N LYS A 16 -19.34 -3.58 6.48
CA LYS A 16 -18.77 -2.31 6.06
C LYS A 16 -17.65 -1.92 7.01
N ILE A 17 -16.44 -1.81 6.50
CA ILE A 17 -15.24 -1.66 7.32
C ILE A 17 -14.48 -0.40 6.92
N LEU A 18 -14.23 0.46 7.90
CA LEU A 18 -13.36 1.62 7.76
C LEU A 18 -11.90 1.21 8.02
N VAL A 19 -11.00 1.50 7.09
CA VAL A 19 -9.55 1.29 7.28
C VAL A 19 -8.87 2.64 7.28
N LEU A 20 -8.42 3.07 8.45
CA LEU A 20 -7.56 4.24 8.63
C LEU A 20 -6.10 3.79 8.72
N GLY A 21 -5.23 4.35 7.89
CA GLY A 21 -3.82 3.97 7.94
C GLY A 21 -2.90 4.69 6.98
N ASP A 22 -1.64 4.30 7.05
CA ASP A 22 -0.61 4.78 6.14
C ASP A 22 -0.66 3.98 4.83
N PHE A 23 -1.08 4.63 3.76
CA PHE A 23 -1.13 4.03 2.44
C PHE A 23 0.25 4.11 1.79
N ILE A 24 0.84 2.94 1.57
CA ILE A 24 2.20 2.77 1.08
C ILE A 24 2.17 2.10 -0.29
N LEU A 25 2.99 2.58 -1.22
CA LEU A 25 3.31 1.87 -2.45
C LEU A 25 4.54 1.00 -2.22
N ASP A 26 4.39 -0.31 -2.27
CA ASP A 26 5.51 -1.24 -2.33
C ASP A 26 5.91 -1.47 -3.80
N GLU A 27 7.17 -1.21 -4.13
CA GLU A 27 7.73 -1.39 -5.46
C GLU A 27 8.83 -2.45 -5.42
N PHE A 28 8.75 -3.43 -6.30
CA PHE A 28 9.71 -4.50 -6.44
C PHE A 28 10.42 -4.37 -7.80
N ILE A 29 11.69 -4.00 -7.77
CA ILE A 29 12.53 -3.83 -8.96
C ILE A 29 13.37 -5.09 -9.09
N PHE A 30 13.17 -5.83 -10.16
CA PHE A 30 13.88 -7.07 -10.43
C PHE A 30 15.04 -6.82 -11.39
N GLY A 31 16.21 -7.35 -11.02
CA GLY A 31 17.40 -7.29 -11.83
C GLY A 31 18.21 -8.60 -11.80
N GLU A 32 18.99 -8.80 -12.84
CA GLU A 32 19.95 -9.88 -12.92
C GLU A 32 21.37 -9.36 -12.63
N ILE A 33 22.11 -10.06 -11.76
CA ILE A 33 23.49 -9.71 -11.45
C ILE A 33 24.34 -9.96 -12.68
N SER A 34 24.89 -8.89 -13.26
CA SER A 34 25.77 -8.95 -14.43
C SER A 34 27.22 -9.11 -14.02
N ARG A 35 27.71 -8.22 -13.16
CA ARG A 35 29.12 -8.21 -12.69
C ARG A 35 29.27 -7.30 -11.48
N VAL A 36 30.43 -7.35 -10.86
CA VAL A 36 30.87 -6.32 -9.91
C VAL A 36 31.44 -5.14 -10.71
N SER A 37 31.16 -3.92 -10.28
CA SER A 37 31.72 -2.72 -10.90
C SER A 37 33.23 -2.66 -10.77
N ARG A 38 33.90 -2.02 -11.75
CA ARG A 38 35.31 -1.72 -11.67
C ARG A 38 35.64 -0.44 -10.93
N GLU A 39 34.65 0.41 -10.73
CA GLU A 39 34.78 1.72 -10.08
C GLU A 39 34.58 1.64 -8.57
N ALA A 40 33.77 0.70 -8.09
CA ALA A 40 33.48 0.48 -6.69
C ALA A 40 33.03 -0.98 -6.46
N PRO A 41 33.15 -1.53 -5.24
CA PRO A 41 32.74 -2.90 -4.92
C PRO A 41 31.20 -3.02 -4.84
N VAL A 42 30.50 -2.66 -5.90
CA VAL A 42 29.05 -2.70 -6.02
C VAL A 42 28.61 -3.60 -7.17
N LEU A 43 27.45 -4.25 -7.01
CA LEU A 43 26.86 -5.07 -8.06
C LEU A 43 26.27 -4.19 -9.16
N ILE A 44 26.50 -4.59 -10.41
CA ILE A 44 25.80 -4.05 -11.57
C ILE A 44 24.67 -5.01 -11.92
N LEU A 45 23.46 -4.47 -11.95
CA LEU A 45 22.24 -5.21 -12.25
C LEU A 45 21.71 -4.81 -13.62
N ASN A 46 21.36 -5.80 -14.42
CA ASN A 46 20.55 -5.60 -15.62
C ASN A 46 19.07 -5.59 -15.20
N TYR A 47 18.42 -4.46 -15.40
CA TYR A 47 16.98 -4.31 -15.13
C TYR A 47 16.16 -5.32 -15.92
N GLN A 48 15.20 -5.96 -15.28
CA GLN A 48 14.28 -6.91 -15.91
C GLN A 48 12.83 -6.41 -15.90
N SER A 49 12.32 -6.09 -14.71
CA SER A 49 10.93 -5.64 -14.55
C SER A 49 10.75 -4.86 -13.25
N THR A 50 9.62 -4.17 -13.16
CA THR A 50 9.15 -3.55 -11.92
C THR A 50 7.71 -3.99 -11.69
N GLU A 51 7.40 -4.37 -10.45
CA GLU A 51 6.06 -4.69 -9.99
C GLU A 51 5.71 -3.76 -8.83
N THR A 52 4.47 -3.29 -8.79
CA THR A 52 3.96 -2.45 -7.70
C THR A 52 2.76 -3.10 -7.05
N VAL A 53 2.73 -3.03 -5.73
CA VAL A 53 1.62 -3.57 -4.92
C VAL A 53 1.25 -2.61 -3.80
N ALA A 54 0.04 -2.74 -3.32
CA ALA A 54 -0.41 -2.03 -2.13
C ALA A 54 0.34 -2.52 -0.89
N GLY A 55 0.91 -1.60 -0.11
CA GLY A 55 1.62 -1.84 1.15
C GLY A 55 0.99 -1.11 2.33
N GLY A 56 1.37 -1.46 3.55
CA GLY A 56 0.83 -0.87 4.78
C GLY A 56 -0.70 -0.91 4.83
N GLY A 57 -1.32 0.19 5.22
CA GLY A 57 -2.77 0.34 5.26
C GLY A 57 -3.46 0.06 3.92
N ALA A 58 -2.79 0.36 2.80
CA ALA A 58 -3.32 0.05 1.47
C ALA A 58 -3.42 -1.47 1.21
N ASN A 59 -2.48 -2.26 1.72
CA ASN A 59 -2.56 -3.71 1.67
C ASN A 59 -3.70 -4.24 2.57
N THR A 60 -3.90 -3.65 3.74
CA THR A 60 -5.03 -3.97 4.62
C THR A 60 -6.37 -3.73 3.89
N VAL A 61 -6.51 -2.58 3.23
CA VAL A 61 -7.67 -2.26 2.38
C VAL A 61 -7.90 -3.33 1.31
N ALA A 62 -6.86 -3.70 0.57
CA ALA A 62 -6.95 -4.71 -0.49
C ALA A 62 -7.35 -6.09 0.06
N ASN A 63 -6.79 -6.50 1.20
CA ASN A 63 -7.10 -7.78 1.84
C ASN A 63 -8.56 -7.82 2.35
N VAL A 64 -9.02 -6.79 3.03
CA VAL A 64 -10.41 -6.72 3.53
C VAL A 64 -11.40 -6.75 2.35
N ALA A 65 -11.11 -5.99 1.29
CA ALA A 65 -11.92 -6.02 0.07
C ALA A 65 -11.92 -7.41 -0.60
N SER A 66 -10.79 -8.12 -0.59
CA SER A 66 -10.70 -9.47 -1.17
C SER A 66 -11.52 -10.52 -0.41
N LEU A 67 -11.81 -10.27 0.86
CA LEU A 67 -12.71 -11.08 1.69
C LEU A 67 -14.19 -10.77 1.41
N GLY A 68 -14.47 -9.77 0.57
CA GLY A 68 -15.82 -9.42 0.14
C GLY A 68 -16.49 -8.29 0.91
N ALA A 69 -15.86 -7.74 1.95
CA ALA A 69 -16.42 -6.62 2.70
C ALA A 69 -16.44 -5.32 1.89
N GLU A 70 -17.42 -4.45 2.16
CA GLU A 70 -17.37 -3.06 1.73
C GLU A 70 -16.29 -2.32 2.53
N VAL A 71 -15.31 -1.73 1.84
CA VAL A 71 -14.20 -1.05 2.51
C VAL A 71 -14.23 0.43 2.22
N ILE A 72 -14.11 1.23 3.28
CA ILE A 72 -13.88 2.68 3.19
C ILE A 72 -12.43 2.95 3.60
N PRO A 73 -11.52 3.22 2.66
CA PRO A 73 -10.18 3.67 2.99
C PRO A 73 -10.20 5.14 3.43
N LEU A 74 -9.54 5.44 4.55
CA LEU A 74 -9.38 6.80 5.08
C LEU A 74 -7.89 7.09 5.28
N GLY A 75 -7.38 8.12 4.65
CA GLY A 75 -5.98 8.52 4.78
C GLY A 75 -5.55 9.55 3.75
N PHE A 76 -4.23 9.78 3.70
CA PHE A 76 -3.61 10.76 2.81
C PHE A 76 -2.63 10.10 1.85
N LEU A 77 -2.60 10.65 0.64
CA LEU A 77 -1.58 10.39 -0.38
C LEU A 77 -1.08 11.71 -0.95
N GLY A 78 0.07 11.68 -1.58
CA GLY A 78 0.52 12.79 -2.41
C GLY A 78 -0.34 12.93 -3.68
N ASP A 79 -0.32 14.10 -4.26
CA ASP A 79 -0.75 14.30 -5.65
C ASP A 79 0.46 14.01 -6.56
N ASP A 80 0.80 12.73 -6.68
CA ASP A 80 2.03 12.28 -7.33
C ASP A 80 1.85 10.92 -8.07
N PRO A 81 2.79 10.56 -8.98
CA PRO A 81 2.69 9.30 -9.73
C PRO A 81 2.67 8.03 -8.87
N SER A 82 3.18 8.08 -7.63
CA SER A 82 3.13 6.92 -6.72
C SER A 82 1.70 6.67 -6.21
N ALA A 83 0.93 7.73 -6.01
CA ALA A 83 -0.50 7.61 -5.69
C ALA A 83 -1.29 6.97 -6.84
N ASP A 84 -1.01 7.35 -8.08
CA ASP A 84 -1.66 6.76 -9.26
C ASP A 84 -1.37 5.27 -9.39
N LEU A 85 -0.11 4.87 -9.18
CA LEU A 85 0.29 3.47 -9.17
C LEU A 85 -0.37 2.68 -8.04
N LEU A 86 -0.50 3.29 -6.85
CA LEU A 86 -1.18 2.68 -5.71
C LEU A 86 -2.68 2.48 -6.02
N PHE A 87 -3.33 3.47 -6.59
CA PHE A 87 -4.72 3.35 -7.00
C PHE A 87 -4.94 2.29 -8.08
N ALA A 88 -3.96 2.10 -8.98
CA ALA A 88 -4.00 1.04 -9.98
C ALA A 88 -3.82 -0.37 -9.36
N ALA A 89 -3.12 -0.46 -8.23
CA ALA A 89 -2.92 -1.70 -7.49
C ALA A 89 -4.14 -2.10 -6.62
N TRP A 90 -5.08 -1.19 -6.38
CA TRP A 90 -6.29 -1.48 -5.61
C TRP A 90 -7.38 -2.16 -6.47
N PRO A 91 -8.32 -2.90 -5.84
CA PRO A 91 -9.46 -3.46 -6.53
C PRO A 91 -10.25 -2.42 -7.33
N LYS A 92 -10.69 -2.77 -8.54
CA LYS A 92 -11.48 -1.89 -9.39
C LYS A 92 -12.80 -1.52 -8.70
N GLY A 93 -13.18 -0.25 -8.81
CA GLY A 93 -14.45 0.24 -8.25
C GLY A 93 -14.40 0.58 -6.76
N MET A 94 -13.22 0.53 -6.14
CA MET A 94 -13.06 0.96 -4.74
C MET A 94 -13.41 2.42 -4.57
N ASP A 95 -14.18 2.73 -3.52
CA ASP A 95 -14.49 4.09 -3.13
C ASP A 95 -13.24 4.79 -2.56
N LYS A 96 -12.89 5.92 -3.14
CA LYS A 96 -11.69 6.69 -2.78
C LYS A 96 -12.01 8.05 -2.19
N ARG A 97 -13.27 8.33 -1.87
CA ARG A 97 -13.73 9.66 -1.43
C ARG A 97 -13.01 10.17 -0.18
N TYR A 98 -12.55 9.27 0.67
CA TYR A 98 -11.85 9.59 1.91
C TYR A 98 -10.34 9.34 1.82
N VAL A 99 -9.82 9.10 0.63
CA VAL A 99 -8.38 9.11 0.36
C VAL A 99 -8.04 10.50 -0.18
N PHE A 100 -7.56 11.35 0.71
CA PHE A 100 -7.25 12.73 0.38
C PHE A 100 -5.90 12.82 -0.31
N GLN A 101 -5.84 13.55 -1.42
CA GLN A 101 -4.59 13.87 -2.10
C GLN A 101 -4.16 15.29 -1.77
N ASP A 102 -2.87 15.49 -1.50
CA ASP A 102 -2.29 16.80 -1.20
C ASP A 102 -0.92 16.93 -1.87
N ALA A 103 -0.75 17.98 -2.67
CA ALA A 103 0.51 18.22 -3.41
C ALA A 103 1.71 18.54 -2.48
N THR A 104 1.45 18.92 -1.23
CA THR A 104 2.50 19.12 -0.21
C THR A 104 2.88 17.84 0.52
N PHE A 105 2.13 16.77 0.29
CA PHE A 105 2.37 15.45 0.86
C PHE A 105 3.02 14.55 -0.19
N GLN A 106 3.97 13.73 0.19
CA GLN A 106 4.58 12.74 -0.69
C GLN A 106 4.01 11.35 -0.37
N THR A 107 3.52 10.64 -1.36
CA THR A 107 3.10 9.24 -1.19
C THR A 107 4.30 8.40 -0.75
N THR A 108 4.16 7.74 0.40
CA THR A 108 5.20 6.83 0.89
C THR A 108 5.39 5.68 -0.08
N ARG A 109 6.63 5.51 -0.57
CA ARG A 109 7.00 4.41 -1.47
C ARG A 109 8.21 3.67 -0.92
N LYS A 110 8.15 2.34 -0.93
CA LYS A 110 9.27 1.47 -0.51
C LYS A 110 9.72 0.64 -1.71
N ALA A 111 10.82 1.07 -2.34
CA ALA A 111 11.39 0.38 -3.49
C ALA A 111 12.41 -0.67 -3.03
N ARG A 112 12.13 -1.94 -3.33
CA ARG A 112 12.99 -3.08 -3.03
C ARG A 112 13.65 -3.56 -4.31
N ILE A 113 14.97 -3.51 -4.36
CA ILE A 113 15.74 -4.06 -5.47
C ILE A 113 16.06 -5.51 -5.16
N LEU A 114 15.54 -6.41 -5.99
CA LEU A 114 15.76 -7.85 -5.90
C LEU A 114 16.68 -8.29 -7.05
N ALA A 115 17.74 -8.97 -6.70
CA ALA A 115 18.71 -9.45 -7.66
C ALA A 115 19.04 -10.91 -7.42
N GLY A 116 19.34 -11.60 -8.51
CA GLY A 116 19.82 -12.97 -8.52
C GLY A 116 20.61 -13.26 -9.80
N SER A 117 21.27 -14.40 -9.86
CA SER A 117 21.86 -14.91 -11.07
C SER A 117 20.96 -15.98 -11.69
N PHE A 118 21.28 -16.41 -12.90
CA PHE A 118 20.51 -17.44 -13.62
C PHE A 118 20.32 -18.75 -12.82
N HIS A 119 21.19 -19.02 -11.84
CA HIS A 119 21.19 -20.24 -11.02
C HIS A 119 20.94 -19.97 -9.53
N SER A 120 20.55 -18.76 -9.12
CA SER A 120 20.32 -18.43 -7.72
C SER A 120 18.97 -17.79 -7.50
N PHE A 121 18.39 -18.01 -6.30
CA PHE A 121 17.20 -17.30 -5.89
C PHE A 121 17.46 -15.81 -5.82
N ARG A 122 16.48 -15.01 -6.24
CA ARG A 122 16.50 -13.56 -6.08
C ARG A 122 16.50 -13.21 -4.60
N GLN A 123 17.37 -12.30 -4.21
CA GLN A 123 17.45 -11.76 -2.86
C GLN A 123 17.31 -10.25 -2.90
N GLN A 124 16.80 -9.69 -1.84
CA GLN A 124 16.74 -8.23 -1.70
C GLN A 124 18.16 -7.73 -1.45
N VAL A 125 18.65 -6.89 -2.36
CA VAL A 125 19.99 -6.29 -2.30
C VAL A 125 19.96 -4.97 -1.55
N VAL A 126 18.96 -4.15 -1.83
CA VAL A 126 18.78 -2.83 -1.20
C VAL A 126 17.30 -2.47 -1.15
N ARG A 127 16.93 -1.61 -0.20
CA ARG A 127 15.62 -0.95 -0.13
C ARG A 127 15.83 0.56 -0.08
N MET A 128 15.09 1.27 -0.89
CA MET A 128 15.02 2.73 -0.85
C MET A 128 13.64 3.14 -0.36
N ASP A 129 13.60 3.92 0.71
CA ASP A 129 12.36 4.42 1.30
C ASP A 129 12.19 5.89 0.91
N TYR A 130 11.13 6.17 0.16
CA TYR A 130 10.65 7.51 -0.15
C TYR A 130 9.54 7.82 0.85
N GLN A 131 9.85 8.69 1.79
CA GLN A 131 8.94 9.01 2.89
C GLN A 131 8.66 10.50 2.91
N ASN A 132 7.47 10.86 3.36
CA ASN A 132 7.18 12.24 3.65
C ASN A 132 8.05 12.69 4.84
N PRO A 133 8.89 13.72 4.67
CA PRO A 133 9.73 14.23 5.75
C PRO A 133 8.92 14.98 6.84
N TYR A 134 7.66 15.28 6.55
CA TYR A 134 6.80 16.06 7.43
C TYR A 134 5.75 15.17 8.09
N HIS A 135 5.48 15.42 9.36
CA HIS A 135 4.31 14.87 10.03
C HIS A 135 3.02 15.43 9.40
N LEU A 136 1.90 14.75 9.65
CA LEU A 136 0.59 15.28 9.29
C LEU A 136 0.44 16.68 9.87
N GLN A 137 0.00 17.61 9.04
CA GLN A 137 -0.29 18.97 9.47
C GLN A 137 -1.66 19.01 10.17
N GLU A 138 -1.91 20.02 10.98
CA GLU A 138 -3.19 20.17 11.71
C GLU A 138 -4.42 20.11 10.82
N ASN A 139 -4.32 20.61 9.57
CA ASN A 139 -5.40 20.50 8.60
C ASN A 139 -5.69 19.05 8.17
N HIS A 140 -4.65 18.20 8.07
CA HIS A 140 -4.78 16.79 7.73
C HIS A 140 -5.42 16.03 8.90
N GLU A 141 -4.94 16.26 10.13
CA GLU A 141 -5.50 15.67 11.33
C GLU A 141 -6.97 16.03 11.49
N ARG A 142 -7.32 17.30 11.29
CA ARG A 142 -8.72 17.76 11.33
C ARG A 142 -9.59 17.03 10.33
N LYS A 143 -9.15 16.89 9.07
CA LYS A 143 -9.90 16.15 8.04
C LYS A 143 -10.13 14.68 8.42
N ILE A 144 -9.11 14.02 9.00
CA ILE A 144 -9.26 12.65 9.50
C ILE A 144 -10.29 12.59 10.61
N LEU A 145 -10.22 13.49 11.61
CA LEU A 145 -11.15 13.50 12.74
C LEU A 145 -12.61 13.82 12.31
N GLU A 146 -12.80 14.75 11.39
CA GLU A 146 -14.10 15.05 10.80
C GLU A 146 -14.67 13.81 10.08
N SER A 147 -13.83 13.15 9.24
CA SER A 147 -14.22 11.93 8.53
C SER A 147 -14.53 10.77 9.48
N LEU A 148 -13.75 10.60 10.54
CA LEU A 148 -14.01 9.58 11.56
C LEU A 148 -15.34 9.83 12.27
N THR A 149 -15.62 11.09 12.63
CA THR A 149 -16.89 11.47 13.29
C THR A 149 -18.09 11.16 12.39
N GLU A 150 -17.95 11.36 11.08
CA GLU A 150 -18.98 11.05 10.10
C GLU A 150 -19.15 9.53 9.88
N LEU A 151 -18.02 8.80 9.73
CA LEU A 151 -18.02 7.44 9.22
C LEU A 151 -18.20 6.37 10.29
N VAL A 152 -17.64 6.57 11.50
CA VAL A 152 -17.69 5.55 12.56
C VAL A 152 -19.13 5.08 12.87
N PRO A 153 -20.16 5.95 12.90
CA PRO A 153 -21.54 5.48 13.09
C PRO A 153 -22.13 4.67 11.92
N GLN A 154 -21.44 4.62 10.77
CA GLN A 154 -21.94 4.03 9.53
C GLN A 154 -21.24 2.72 9.16
N VAL A 155 -20.32 2.25 9.99
CA VAL A 155 -19.49 1.06 9.74
C VAL A 155 -19.60 0.03 10.86
N ASP A 156 -19.39 -1.24 10.52
CA ASP A 156 -19.44 -2.34 11.50
C ASP A 156 -18.13 -2.46 12.29
N ALA A 157 -17.02 -2.04 11.70
CA ALA A 157 -15.70 -2.08 12.35
C ALA A 157 -14.75 -1.02 11.79
N VAL A 158 -13.75 -0.68 12.61
CA VAL A 158 -12.64 0.21 12.23
C VAL A 158 -11.32 -0.54 12.41
N ILE A 159 -10.47 -0.51 11.38
CA ILE A 159 -9.11 -1.04 11.42
C ILE A 159 -8.13 0.13 11.37
N LEU A 160 -7.19 0.16 12.30
CA LEU A 160 -6.04 1.08 12.30
C LEU A 160 -4.81 0.30 11.81
N SER A 161 -4.15 0.76 10.74
CA SER A 161 -3.08 0.02 10.07
C SER A 161 -1.91 0.91 9.65
#